data_5cb3b19146caec3c11cc574f2af35e73
#
_entry.id   5cb3b19146caec3c11cc574f2af35e73
#
_cell.length_a   1.000
_cell.length_b   1.000
_cell.length_c   1.000
_cell.angle_alpha   90.00
_cell.angle_beta   90.00
_cell.angle_gamma   90.00
#
_symmetry.space_group_name_H-M   'P 1'
#
loop_
_entity.id
_entity.type
_entity.pdbx_description
1 polymer ?
#
loop_
_entity_poly.entity_id
_entity_poly.type
_entity_poly.pdbx_seq_one_letter_code
_entity_poly.pdbx_strand_id
1 'polypeptide(L)'
;MFRTLVTGADTFLVETPMTSRTLARIFALLVTLVPLSALPAAAQMDLSGYWNREGDADNGYSREVVDLLGLPVSADGRAKALSYDIASLSATERQCQMYPPTYLLTGPFGLKISSEQDPITQKLLAWKIDGWGDRDGTTIWMDGRPHPSKYAPHTHGGFTTGRWEGDSLVAVTTHFKMGDIKRHVSFSSDRATMTYRFTRYGDLLTVTGILEDPVYLAEPYVLTEIFKLNTGGTGFPLTACEPIEELPTLHENPGLVPHYLPGENKWTNEMTQNRGIPLEAALGGPATMYPEYRKVLKDTYKMPAACKVDCGTPPAAPAGGRGAPPPAPVPGDGRGAVRQAR
;
A
#
# COMPACT_ATOMS: atom_id res chain seq x y z
N MET A 1 -13.33 83.80 -44.43
CA MET A 1 -14.73 83.96 -43.98
C MET A 1 -15.12 82.62 -43.37
N PHE A 2 -15.25 82.54 -42.13
CA PHE A 2 -16.00 81.71 -41.21
C PHE A 2 -15.30 81.60 -39.84
N ARG A 3 -15.97 82.17 -38.88
CA ARG A 3 -15.58 82.26 -37.48
C ARG A 3 -15.79 80.91 -36.79
N THR A 4 -14.77 80.46 -36.03
CA THR A 4 -14.90 79.38 -35.08
C THR A 4 -15.25 79.90 -33.69
N LEU A 5 -16.40 79.53 -33.18
CA LEU A 5 -16.83 79.78 -31.80
C LEU A 5 -16.27 78.67 -30.93
N VAL A 6 -15.47 79.06 -29.97
CA VAL A 6 -15.04 78.19 -28.87
C VAL A 6 -16.03 78.43 -27.74
N THR A 7 -16.78 77.34 -27.38
CA THR A 7 -17.56 77.35 -26.15
C THR A 7 -16.79 76.48 -25.13
N GLY A 8 -16.32 77.17 -24.09
CA GLY A 8 -15.74 76.53 -22.94
C GLY A 8 -16.81 75.81 -22.13
N ALA A 9 -16.54 74.59 -21.75
CA ALA A 9 -17.23 73.84 -20.71
C ALA A 9 -16.28 73.63 -19.57
N ASP A 10 -16.36 74.46 -18.56
CA ASP A 10 -15.70 74.29 -17.28
C ASP A 10 -16.38 73.14 -16.55
N THR A 11 -15.69 71.98 -16.50
CA THR A 11 -16.11 70.85 -15.69
C THR A 11 -15.60 71.09 -14.26
N PHE A 12 -16.45 71.60 -13.39
CA PHE A 12 -16.19 71.64 -11.97
C PHE A 12 -16.18 70.21 -11.41
N LEU A 13 -15.02 69.68 -11.12
CA LEU A 13 -14.87 68.50 -10.26
C LEU A 13 -15.22 68.95 -8.84
N VAL A 14 -16.38 68.56 -8.36
CA VAL A 14 -16.78 68.76 -6.97
C VAL A 14 -16.04 67.65 -6.20
N GLU A 15 -14.90 68.01 -5.61
CA GLU A 15 -14.24 67.19 -4.59
C GLU A 15 -15.08 67.23 -3.31
N THR A 16 -15.88 66.21 -3.09
CA THR A 16 -16.54 66.00 -1.80
C THR A 16 -15.50 65.46 -0.80
N PRO A 17 -15.20 66.18 0.29
CA PRO A 17 -14.25 65.70 1.27
C PRO A 17 -14.83 64.44 1.94
N MET A 18 -14.16 63.32 1.74
CA MET A 18 -14.51 62.07 2.44
C MET A 18 -14.38 62.29 3.95
N THR A 19 -15.47 62.18 4.66
CA THR A 19 -15.48 62.35 6.10
C THR A 19 -14.69 61.22 6.78
N SER A 20 -14.04 61.51 7.90
CA SER A 20 -13.26 60.53 8.66
C SER A 20 -14.04 59.26 9.02
N ARG A 21 -15.36 59.37 9.10
CA ARG A 21 -16.29 58.24 9.31
C ARG A 21 -16.42 57.34 8.09
N THR A 22 -16.31 57.87 6.86
CA THR A 22 -16.34 57.06 5.63
C THR A 22 -15.04 56.31 5.44
N LEU A 23 -13.89 56.91 5.70
CA LEU A 23 -12.57 56.29 5.73
C LEU A 23 -12.49 55.17 6.79
N ALA A 24 -13.00 55.43 7.99
CA ALA A 24 -13.03 54.42 9.07
C ALA A 24 -13.91 53.20 8.71
N ARG A 25 -15.04 53.43 8.00
CA ARG A 25 -15.90 52.33 7.54
C ARG A 25 -15.27 51.50 6.43
N ILE A 26 -14.57 52.10 5.48
CA ILE A 26 -13.85 51.41 4.40
C ILE A 26 -12.68 50.61 5.01
N PHE A 27 -11.97 51.18 5.98
CA PHE A 27 -10.87 50.49 6.67
C PHE A 27 -11.39 49.32 7.51
N ALA A 28 -12.52 49.48 8.22
CA ALA A 28 -13.17 48.38 8.95
C ALA A 28 -13.65 47.25 8.03
N LEU A 29 -14.19 47.59 6.83
CA LEU A 29 -14.60 46.58 5.85
C LEU A 29 -13.39 45.83 5.23
N LEU A 30 -12.28 46.52 4.97
CA LEU A 30 -11.03 45.91 4.49
C LEU A 30 -10.40 44.99 5.55
N VAL A 31 -10.42 45.38 6.82
CA VAL A 31 -9.89 44.55 7.93
C VAL A 31 -10.75 43.31 8.19
N THR A 32 -12.06 43.36 7.93
CA THR A 32 -12.96 42.20 8.07
C THR A 32 -12.93 41.24 6.86
N LEU A 33 -12.52 41.71 5.68
CA LEU A 33 -12.39 40.89 4.46
C LEU A 33 -11.05 40.10 4.40
N VAL A 34 -9.99 40.55 5.07
CA VAL A 34 -8.68 39.95 5.04
C VAL A 34 -8.66 38.57 5.71
N PRO A 35 -9.37 38.27 6.81
CA PRO A 35 -9.32 36.90 7.40
C PRO A 35 -10.15 35.87 6.64
N LEU A 36 -11.06 36.22 5.74
CA LEU A 36 -11.84 35.24 4.96
C LEU A 36 -11.08 34.64 3.76
N SER A 37 -9.99 35.26 3.33
CA SER A 37 -9.18 34.76 2.21
C SER A 37 -7.94 33.95 2.62
N ALA A 38 -7.64 33.87 3.88
CA ALA A 38 -6.58 33.03 4.43
C ALA A 38 -7.14 31.66 4.87
N LEU A 39 -7.87 30.97 3.99
CA LEU A 39 -7.90 29.51 4.11
C LEU A 39 -6.46 29.06 3.95
N PRO A 40 -5.88 28.33 4.92
CA PRO A 40 -4.58 27.74 4.70
C PRO A 40 -4.71 26.93 3.41
N ALA A 41 -3.98 27.32 2.37
CA ALA A 41 -3.73 26.42 1.27
C ALA A 41 -3.03 25.24 1.93
N ALA A 42 -3.77 24.18 2.23
CA ALA A 42 -3.17 22.93 2.65
C ALA A 42 -2.20 22.59 1.52
N ALA A 43 -0.92 22.81 1.75
CA ALA A 43 0.11 22.47 0.80
C ALA A 43 -0.03 20.97 0.61
N GLN A 44 -0.50 20.56 -0.57
CA GLN A 44 -0.60 19.16 -0.91
C GLN A 44 0.79 18.58 -0.75
N MET A 45 0.91 17.62 0.15
CA MET A 45 2.19 17.03 0.50
C MET A 45 2.71 16.24 -0.69
N ASP A 46 3.93 16.51 -1.11
CA ASP A 46 4.58 15.72 -2.14
C ASP A 46 4.95 14.33 -1.58
N LEU A 47 4.38 13.28 -2.17
CA LEU A 47 4.66 11.89 -1.81
C LEU A 47 5.72 11.26 -2.71
N SER A 48 6.23 11.98 -3.72
CA SER A 48 7.18 11.44 -4.68
C SER A 48 8.47 10.96 -4.01
N GLY A 49 9.03 9.88 -4.54
CA GLY A 49 10.31 9.34 -4.10
C GLY A 49 10.35 7.83 -4.00
N TYR A 50 11.50 7.33 -3.58
CA TYR A 50 11.69 5.94 -3.19
C TYR A 50 11.59 5.84 -1.67
N TRP A 51 10.74 4.98 -1.20
CA TRP A 51 10.45 4.80 0.21
C TRP A 51 10.86 3.39 0.63
N ASN A 52 11.91 3.30 1.43
CA ASN A 52 12.34 2.03 2.01
C ASN A 52 11.43 1.66 3.16
N ARG A 53 11.07 0.39 3.24
CA ARG A 53 10.31 -0.12 4.37
C ARG A 53 11.20 -0.10 5.61
N GLU A 54 10.73 0.53 6.68
CA GLU A 54 11.25 0.37 8.02
C GLU A 54 10.49 -0.80 8.65
N GLY A 55 11.15 -1.86 9.02
CA GLY A 55 10.47 -3.00 9.63
C GLY A 55 9.70 -2.54 10.88
N ASP A 56 8.44 -2.92 10.99
CA ASP A 56 7.67 -2.70 12.19
C ASP A 56 7.16 -4.02 12.81
N ALA A 57 6.58 -3.90 14.01
CA ALA A 57 6.12 -5.05 14.77
C ALA A 57 4.80 -5.65 14.23
N ASP A 58 4.07 -4.92 13.38
CA ASP A 58 2.76 -5.38 12.89
C ASP A 58 2.90 -6.36 11.74
N ASN A 59 4.05 -6.36 11.08
CA ASN A 59 4.32 -7.25 9.97
C ASN A 59 5.16 -8.45 10.39
N GLY A 60 4.55 -9.33 11.15
CA GLY A 60 5.12 -10.64 11.47
C GLY A 60 5.28 -11.48 10.21
N TYR A 61 6.50 -11.58 9.70
CA TYR A 61 6.80 -12.45 8.57
C TYR A 61 6.95 -13.88 9.04
N SER A 62 6.00 -14.74 8.69
CA SER A 62 6.11 -16.18 8.93
C SER A 62 6.59 -16.89 7.66
N ARG A 63 7.39 -17.93 7.84
CA ARG A 63 7.82 -18.81 6.74
C ARG A 63 6.87 -19.96 6.52
N GLU A 64 6.03 -20.23 7.51
CA GLU A 64 5.03 -21.27 7.46
C GLU A 64 3.95 -20.92 6.42
N VAL A 65 3.45 -21.95 5.73
CA VAL A 65 2.46 -21.77 4.66
C VAL A 65 1.13 -21.32 5.24
N VAL A 66 0.63 -22.02 6.27
CA VAL A 66 -0.62 -21.66 6.94
C VAL A 66 -0.30 -20.81 8.17
N ASP A 67 -0.35 -19.50 7.98
CA ASP A 67 -0.23 -18.49 9.04
C ASP A 67 -1.32 -17.43 8.86
N LEU A 68 -2.43 -17.64 9.54
CA LEU A 68 -3.55 -16.69 9.57
C LEU A 68 -3.64 -15.92 10.90
N LEU A 69 -2.64 -16.09 11.79
CA LEU A 69 -2.61 -15.41 13.08
C LEU A 69 -2.66 -13.88 12.88
N GLY A 70 -3.60 -13.24 13.61
CA GLY A 70 -3.83 -11.80 13.51
C GLY A 70 -4.66 -11.37 12.29
N LEU A 71 -5.15 -12.30 11.47
CA LEU A 71 -6.12 -12.02 10.41
C LEU A 71 -7.53 -12.36 10.87
N PRO A 72 -8.49 -11.45 10.71
CA PRO A 72 -9.89 -11.66 11.13
C PRO A 72 -10.66 -12.50 10.10
N VAL A 73 -10.09 -13.63 9.67
CA VAL A 73 -10.69 -14.47 8.63
C VAL A 73 -12.05 -15.01 9.08
N SER A 74 -13.01 -14.97 8.16
CA SER A 74 -14.31 -15.64 8.27
C SER A 74 -14.16 -17.16 8.13
N ALA A 75 -15.26 -17.90 8.30
CA ALA A 75 -15.27 -19.34 8.02
C ALA A 75 -14.92 -19.63 6.55
N ASP A 76 -15.45 -18.83 5.62
CA ASP A 76 -15.19 -18.98 4.18
C ASP A 76 -13.75 -18.60 3.84
N GLY A 77 -13.21 -17.53 4.45
CA GLY A 77 -11.81 -17.15 4.30
C GLY A 77 -10.84 -18.24 4.77
N ARG A 78 -11.16 -18.88 5.89
CA ARG A 78 -10.40 -20.03 6.41
C ARG A 78 -10.50 -21.24 5.49
N ALA A 79 -11.70 -21.57 5.01
CA ALA A 79 -11.89 -22.67 4.08
C ALA A 79 -11.09 -22.44 2.78
N LYS A 80 -11.14 -21.20 2.26
CA LYS A 80 -10.35 -20.81 1.09
C LYS A 80 -8.85 -20.94 1.34
N ALA A 81 -8.35 -20.47 2.48
CA ALA A 81 -6.95 -20.58 2.86
C ALA A 81 -6.48 -22.02 2.93
N LEU A 82 -7.25 -22.90 3.55
CA LEU A 82 -6.89 -24.32 3.73
C LEU A 82 -7.02 -25.14 2.44
N SER A 83 -7.79 -24.69 1.47
CA SER A 83 -7.87 -25.33 0.15
C SER A 83 -6.72 -24.97 -0.78
N TYR A 84 -5.96 -23.92 -0.47
CA TYR A 84 -4.90 -23.41 -1.34
C TYR A 84 -3.66 -24.28 -1.29
N ASP A 85 -3.16 -24.72 -2.44
CA ASP A 85 -1.85 -25.33 -2.57
C ASP A 85 -0.83 -24.30 -3.05
N ILE A 86 0.26 -24.14 -2.30
CA ILE A 86 1.34 -23.20 -2.63
C ILE A 86 1.97 -23.50 -3.99
N ALA A 87 1.93 -24.73 -4.45
CA ALA A 87 2.40 -25.11 -5.78
C ALA A 87 1.68 -24.36 -6.90
N SER A 88 0.49 -23.82 -6.64
CA SER A 88 -0.23 -22.97 -7.60
C SER A 88 0.54 -21.71 -7.99
N LEU A 89 1.52 -21.25 -7.18
CA LEU A 89 2.39 -20.11 -7.50
C LEU A 89 3.35 -20.41 -8.64
N SER A 90 3.67 -21.70 -8.85
CA SER A 90 4.54 -22.13 -9.94
C SER A 90 3.82 -22.28 -11.27
N ALA A 91 2.50 -22.06 -11.31
CA ALA A 91 1.77 -22.00 -12.57
C ALA A 91 2.21 -20.77 -13.37
N THR A 92 2.58 -20.97 -14.63
CA THR A 92 3.17 -19.95 -15.51
C THR A 92 2.34 -18.68 -15.59
N GLU A 93 1.02 -18.81 -15.65
CA GLU A 93 0.07 -17.71 -15.69
C GLU A 93 -0.02 -16.91 -14.38
N ARG A 94 0.60 -17.41 -13.29
CA ARG A 94 0.60 -16.76 -11.97
C ARG A 94 1.93 -16.14 -11.60
N GLN A 95 3.03 -16.57 -12.21
CA GLN A 95 4.38 -16.16 -11.80
C GLN A 95 4.63 -14.66 -11.93
N CYS A 96 4.17 -14.04 -13.03
CA CYS A 96 4.33 -12.61 -13.27
C CYS A 96 3.05 -11.81 -13.04
N GLN A 97 2.10 -12.38 -12.30
CA GLN A 97 0.86 -11.71 -12.00
C GLN A 97 1.09 -10.51 -11.08
N MET A 98 0.43 -9.39 -11.39
CA MET A 98 0.41 -8.21 -10.54
C MET A 98 -0.13 -8.54 -9.15
N TYR A 99 0.52 -8.03 -8.12
CA TYR A 99 0.00 -8.14 -6.76
C TYR A 99 -1.23 -7.26 -6.56
N PRO A 100 -2.23 -7.73 -5.78
CA PRO A 100 -3.40 -6.93 -5.48
C PRO A 100 -3.03 -5.78 -4.52
N PRO A 101 -3.85 -4.72 -4.46
CA PRO A 101 -3.64 -3.60 -3.54
C PRO A 101 -3.48 -4.04 -2.09
N THR A 102 -4.19 -5.09 -1.67
CA THR A 102 -4.14 -5.63 -0.31
C THR A 102 -2.74 -6.07 0.13
N TYR A 103 -1.85 -6.37 -0.82
CA TYR A 103 -0.49 -6.82 -0.54
C TYR A 103 0.54 -5.68 -0.44
N LEU A 104 0.16 -4.44 -0.70
CA LEU A 104 1.06 -3.28 -0.67
C LEU A 104 1.76 -3.13 0.69
N LEU A 105 1.04 -3.34 1.79
CA LEU A 105 1.58 -3.18 3.15
C LEU A 105 2.22 -4.44 3.72
N THR A 106 1.91 -5.61 3.18
CA THR A 106 2.41 -6.89 3.71
C THR A 106 3.59 -7.44 2.95
N GLY A 107 3.87 -6.85 1.81
CA GLY A 107 5.00 -7.23 0.98
C GLY A 107 6.36 -6.77 1.54
N PRO A 108 7.47 -7.47 1.19
CA PRO A 108 8.78 -7.19 1.76
C PRO A 108 9.52 -5.99 1.16
N PHE A 109 8.94 -5.30 0.18
CA PHE A 109 9.63 -4.24 -0.55
C PHE A 109 9.15 -2.85 -0.12
N GLY A 110 9.94 -1.84 -0.46
CA GLY A 110 9.53 -0.45 -0.33
C GLY A 110 8.58 0.02 -1.44
N LEU A 111 8.35 1.31 -1.53
CA LEU A 111 7.48 1.94 -2.50
C LEU A 111 8.27 2.92 -3.36
N LYS A 112 7.94 2.97 -4.66
CA LYS A 112 8.29 4.09 -5.53
C LYS A 112 7.00 4.86 -5.79
N ILE A 113 6.94 6.11 -5.37
CA ILE A 113 5.80 6.97 -5.60
C ILE A 113 6.19 8.07 -6.59
N SER A 114 5.38 8.28 -7.60
CA SER A 114 5.54 9.35 -8.59
C SER A 114 4.22 10.03 -8.86
N SER A 115 4.27 11.32 -9.23
CA SER A 115 3.10 12.09 -9.62
C SER A 115 2.93 12.06 -11.14
N GLU A 116 1.68 11.99 -11.59
CA GLU A 116 1.29 12.26 -12.96
C GLU A 116 0.53 13.58 -13.00
N GLN A 117 0.98 14.50 -13.83
CA GLN A 117 0.42 15.84 -13.95
C GLN A 117 -0.12 16.08 -15.36
N ASP A 118 -1.17 16.85 -15.46
CA ASP A 118 -1.64 17.34 -16.74
C ASP A 118 -0.56 18.20 -17.41
N PRO A 119 -0.15 17.90 -18.65
CA PRO A 119 0.98 18.58 -19.28
C PRO A 119 0.72 20.07 -19.59
N ILE A 120 -0.52 20.49 -19.63
CA ILE A 120 -0.91 21.88 -19.94
C ILE A 120 -1.13 22.67 -18.65
N THR A 121 -1.97 22.14 -17.77
CA THR A 121 -2.42 22.86 -16.56
C THR A 121 -1.53 22.60 -15.35
N GLN A 122 -0.62 21.65 -15.42
CA GLN A 122 0.25 21.20 -14.32
C GLN A 122 -0.54 20.72 -13.08
N LYS A 123 -1.83 20.44 -13.23
CA LYS A 123 -2.64 19.87 -12.17
C LYS A 123 -2.29 18.41 -11.94
N LEU A 124 -2.21 18.00 -10.68
CA LEU A 124 -2.04 16.61 -10.30
C LEU A 124 -3.24 15.79 -10.79
N LEU A 125 -2.99 14.81 -11.65
CA LEU A 125 -3.97 13.87 -12.15
C LEU A 125 -4.00 12.59 -11.33
N ALA A 126 -2.82 12.07 -10.96
CA ALA A 126 -2.71 10.83 -10.23
C ALA A 126 -1.39 10.72 -9.45
N TRP A 127 -1.40 9.89 -8.43
CA TRP A 127 -0.22 9.29 -7.84
C TRP A 127 -0.05 7.88 -8.38
N LYS A 128 1.16 7.50 -8.77
CA LYS A 128 1.52 6.13 -9.16
C LYS A 128 2.40 5.53 -8.09
N ILE A 129 2.00 4.37 -7.61
CA ILE A 129 2.76 3.61 -6.61
C ILE A 129 3.22 2.33 -7.24
N ASP A 130 4.53 2.24 -7.46
CA ASP A 130 5.24 1.02 -7.88
C ASP A 130 6.01 0.48 -6.68
N GLY A 131 6.39 -0.77 -6.66
CA GLY A 131 7.15 -1.24 -5.52
C GLY A 131 7.59 -2.68 -5.57
N TRP A 132 7.15 -3.41 -6.55
CA TRP A 132 7.36 -4.84 -6.62
C TRP A 132 8.03 -5.25 -7.94
N GLY A 133 9.25 -4.78 -8.13
CA GLY A 133 9.89 -4.98 -9.40
C GLY A 133 9.17 -4.19 -10.49
N ASP A 134 9.04 -4.74 -11.67
CA ASP A 134 8.38 -4.17 -12.84
C ASP A 134 6.88 -4.48 -12.93
N ARG A 135 6.30 -4.97 -11.85
CA ARG A 135 4.85 -5.24 -11.82
C ARG A 135 4.11 -3.92 -11.73
N ASP A 136 3.11 -3.77 -12.60
CA ASP A 136 2.32 -2.56 -12.70
C ASP A 136 1.77 -2.14 -11.33
N GLY A 137 2.06 -0.91 -10.98
CA GLY A 137 1.68 -0.35 -9.69
C GLY A 137 0.23 0.11 -9.62
N THR A 138 -0.16 0.61 -8.48
CA THR A 138 -1.47 1.21 -8.26
C THR A 138 -1.46 2.66 -8.73
N THR A 139 -2.44 3.05 -9.56
CA THR A 139 -2.69 4.44 -9.92
C THR A 139 -3.81 5.00 -9.06
N ILE A 140 -3.52 6.02 -8.27
CA ILE A 140 -4.49 6.72 -7.43
C ILE A 140 -4.93 7.99 -8.16
N TRP A 141 -6.12 7.98 -8.73
CA TRP A 141 -6.67 9.11 -9.46
C TRP A 141 -7.09 10.24 -8.51
N MET A 142 -6.61 11.47 -8.79
CA MET A 142 -6.83 12.66 -7.96
C MET A 142 -7.78 13.68 -8.60
N ASP A 143 -8.32 13.39 -9.75
CA ASP A 143 -9.16 14.29 -10.53
C ASP A 143 -10.66 14.26 -10.18
N GLY A 144 -11.02 13.50 -9.13
CA GLY A 144 -12.40 13.41 -8.64
C GLY A 144 -13.32 12.53 -9.47
N ARG A 145 -12.76 11.70 -10.38
CA ARG A 145 -13.57 10.76 -11.16
C ARG A 145 -14.27 9.75 -10.25
N PRO A 146 -15.50 9.33 -10.61
CA PRO A 146 -16.22 8.32 -9.85
C PRO A 146 -15.59 6.93 -10.04
N HIS A 147 -15.82 6.04 -9.07
CA HIS A 147 -15.54 4.62 -9.25
C HIS A 147 -16.39 4.03 -10.37
N PRO A 148 -15.91 2.96 -11.05
CA PRO A 148 -16.68 2.26 -12.05
C PRO A 148 -18.00 1.70 -11.49
N SER A 149 -18.92 1.39 -12.39
CA SER A 149 -20.15 0.68 -12.03
C SER A 149 -19.82 -0.68 -11.39
N LYS A 150 -20.64 -1.13 -10.43
CA LYS A 150 -20.48 -2.46 -9.80
C LYS A 150 -20.44 -3.65 -10.78
N TYR A 151 -20.78 -3.44 -12.03
CA TYR A 151 -20.74 -4.42 -13.10
C TYR A 151 -19.49 -4.32 -13.97
N ALA A 152 -18.60 -3.36 -13.68
CA ALA A 152 -17.37 -3.20 -14.45
C ALA A 152 -16.42 -4.39 -14.22
N PRO A 153 -15.60 -4.73 -15.20
CA PRO A 153 -14.60 -5.78 -15.05
C PRO A 153 -13.62 -5.50 -13.91
N HIS A 154 -13.23 -6.53 -13.19
CA HIS A 154 -12.22 -6.46 -12.16
C HIS A 154 -10.83 -6.69 -12.77
N THR A 155 -9.85 -5.95 -12.29
CA THR A 155 -8.43 -6.07 -12.65
C THR A 155 -7.61 -6.49 -11.44
N HIS A 156 -6.34 -6.88 -11.61
CA HIS A 156 -5.49 -7.20 -10.46
C HIS A 156 -5.20 -5.97 -9.59
N GLY A 157 -4.96 -4.81 -10.20
CA GLY A 157 -4.73 -3.56 -9.49
C GLY A 157 -6.00 -2.86 -9.00
N GLY A 158 -7.16 -3.26 -9.47
CA GLY A 158 -8.41 -2.59 -9.16
C GLY A 158 -8.52 -1.20 -9.78
N PHE A 159 -9.38 -0.38 -9.19
CA PHE A 159 -9.56 1.02 -9.53
C PHE A 159 -9.49 1.86 -8.27
N THR A 160 -8.58 2.83 -8.23
CA THR A 160 -8.30 3.62 -7.03
C THR A 160 -8.51 5.10 -7.28
N THR A 161 -9.27 5.74 -6.41
CA THR A 161 -9.40 7.20 -6.37
C THR A 161 -8.87 7.73 -5.06
N GLY A 162 -8.32 8.95 -5.08
CA GLY A 162 -7.76 9.59 -3.90
C GLY A 162 -8.36 10.98 -3.66
N ARG A 163 -8.31 11.38 -2.39
CA ARG A 163 -8.62 12.74 -1.95
C ARG A 163 -7.74 13.12 -0.78
N TRP A 164 -7.48 14.40 -0.63
CA TRP A 164 -6.81 14.91 0.56
C TRP A 164 -7.81 15.11 1.70
N GLU A 165 -7.45 14.65 2.87
CA GLU A 165 -8.14 14.91 4.13
C GLU A 165 -7.13 15.50 5.12
N GLY A 166 -7.10 16.84 5.21
CA GLY A 166 -6.01 17.54 5.90
C GLY A 166 -4.66 17.21 5.26
N ASP A 167 -3.73 16.73 6.05
CA ASP A 167 -2.37 16.38 5.63
C ASP A 167 -2.25 14.91 5.14
N SER A 168 -3.35 14.19 5.04
CA SER A 168 -3.32 12.79 4.61
C SER A 168 -3.98 12.61 3.25
N LEU A 169 -3.35 11.81 2.39
CA LEU A 169 -3.99 11.30 1.19
C LEU A 169 -4.80 10.05 1.58
N VAL A 170 -6.10 10.09 1.35
CA VAL A 170 -6.98 8.92 1.49
C VAL A 170 -7.28 8.37 0.11
N ALA A 171 -6.95 7.11 -0.11
CA ALA A 171 -7.16 6.40 -1.37
C ALA A 171 -8.08 5.20 -1.15
N VAL A 172 -9.10 5.05 -2.00
CA VAL A 172 -10.04 3.93 -1.94
C VAL A 172 -9.92 3.11 -3.21
N THR A 173 -9.74 1.80 -3.07
CA THR A 173 -9.61 0.85 -4.17
C THR A 173 -10.77 -0.14 -4.16
N THR A 174 -11.40 -0.30 -5.30
CA THR A 174 -12.45 -1.29 -5.57
C THR A 174 -12.15 -2.02 -6.87
N HIS A 175 -12.97 -2.99 -7.27
CA HIS A 175 -12.87 -3.71 -8.55
C HIS A 175 -11.52 -4.42 -8.75
N PHE A 176 -10.87 -4.85 -7.68
CA PHE A 176 -9.71 -5.72 -7.80
C PHE A 176 -10.12 -7.20 -7.76
N LYS A 177 -9.35 -8.01 -8.44
CA LYS A 177 -9.53 -9.47 -8.43
C LYS A 177 -9.12 -10.04 -7.08
N MET A 178 -9.61 -11.22 -6.77
CA MET A 178 -9.14 -11.99 -5.62
C MET A 178 -7.59 -12.07 -5.62
N GLY A 179 -6.98 -11.83 -4.47
CA GLY A 179 -5.55 -11.88 -4.33
C GLY A 179 -5.07 -11.89 -2.89
N ASP A 180 -3.76 -11.92 -2.69
CA ASP A 180 -3.15 -12.12 -1.39
C ASP A 180 -3.33 -10.91 -0.45
N ILE A 181 -3.66 -11.19 0.82
CA ILE A 181 -3.57 -10.23 1.93
C ILE A 181 -2.18 -10.29 2.56
N LYS A 182 -1.75 -11.49 2.92
CA LYS A 182 -0.41 -11.84 3.37
C LYS A 182 0.18 -12.86 2.39
N ARG A 183 1.48 -13.06 2.49
CA ARG A 183 2.14 -14.09 1.70
C ARG A 183 1.44 -15.44 1.91
N HIS A 184 1.30 -16.18 0.84
CA HIS A 184 0.76 -17.52 0.73
C HIS A 184 -0.77 -17.60 0.78
N VAL A 185 -1.38 -18.16 1.83
CA VAL A 185 -2.75 -18.68 1.78
C VAL A 185 -3.87 -17.70 2.15
N SER A 186 -3.55 -16.47 2.55
CA SER A 186 -4.57 -15.49 2.95
C SER A 186 -5.02 -14.63 1.78
N PHE A 187 -6.31 -14.60 1.51
CA PHE A 187 -6.88 -13.94 0.33
C PHE A 187 -7.93 -12.90 0.70
N SER A 188 -7.97 -11.84 -0.09
CA SER A 188 -9.15 -10.98 -0.22
C SER A 188 -10.03 -11.47 -1.37
N SER A 189 -11.35 -11.30 -1.24
CA SER A 189 -12.27 -11.56 -2.33
C SER A 189 -12.29 -10.40 -3.34
N ASP A 190 -12.93 -10.63 -4.48
CA ASP A 190 -13.20 -9.60 -5.48
C ASP A 190 -14.31 -8.60 -5.07
N ARG A 191 -14.96 -8.84 -3.92
CA ARG A 191 -15.95 -7.94 -3.32
C ARG A 191 -15.36 -7.03 -2.24
N ALA A 192 -14.08 -7.16 -1.99
CA ALA A 192 -13.38 -6.37 -0.99
C ALA A 192 -13.20 -4.91 -1.43
N THR A 193 -13.04 -4.04 -0.43
CA THR A 193 -12.64 -2.64 -0.59
C THR A 193 -11.39 -2.40 0.23
N MET A 194 -10.40 -1.76 -0.36
CA MET A 194 -9.17 -1.38 0.32
C MET A 194 -9.08 0.14 0.45
N THR A 195 -8.96 0.64 1.65
CA THR A 195 -8.74 2.06 1.93
C THR A 195 -7.33 2.25 2.47
N TYR A 196 -6.57 3.14 1.86
CA TYR A 196 -5.27 3.58 2.33
C TYR A 196 -5.32 5.01 2.83
N ARG A 197 -4.56 5.28 3.89
CA ARG A 197 -4.25 6.62 4.38
C ARG A 197 -2.74 6.80 4.39
N PHE A 198 -2.24 7.71 3.56
CA PHE A 198 -0.83 8.08 3.46
C PHE A 198 -0.62 9.38 4.23
N THR A 199 0.27 9.37 5.21
CA THR A 199 0.62 10.56 5.98
C THR A 199 2.13 10.68 6.05
N ARG A 200 2.67 11.80 5.56
CA ARG A 200 4.10 12.04 5.51
C ARG A 200 4.53 12.99 6.62
N TYR A 201 5.60 12.66 7.31
CA TYR A 201 6.26 13.49 8.31
C TYR A 201 7.75 13.63 7.96
N GLY A 202 8.10 14.66 7.20
CA GLY A 202 9.48 14.85 6.73
C GLY A 202 9.91 13.71 5.79
N ASP A 203 10.86 12.90 6.22
CA ASP A 203 11.38 11.73 5.52
C ASP A 203 10.71 10.39 5.92
N LEU A 204 9.67 10.45 6.75
CA LEU A 204 8.86 9.30 7.12
C LEU A 204 7.49 9.35 6.42
N LEU A 205 7.04 8.20 5.93
CA LEU A 205 5.71 7.99 5.37
C LEU A 205 5.03 6.86 6.13
N THR A 206 3.94 7.19 6.82
CA THR A 206 3.08 6.21 7.45
C THR A 206 1.93 5.87 6.51
N VAL A 207 1.71 4.60 6.26
CA VAL A 207 0.60 4.13 5.42
C VAL A 207 -0.25 3.18 6.24
N THR A 208 -1.48 3.59 6.52
CA THR A 208 -2.49 2.73 7.16
C THR A 208 -3.43 2.19 6.10
N GLY A 209 -3.57 0.88 6.06
CA GLY A 209 -4.52 0.18 5.21
C GLY A 209 -5.67 -0.39 6.01
N ILE A 210 -6.89 -0.27 5.47
CA ILE A 210 -8.11 -0.86 6.03
C ILE A 210 -8.73 -1.69 4.91
N LEU A 211 -8.74 -3.00 5.12
CA LEU A 211 -9.35 -3.95 4.19
C LEU A 211 -10.70 -4.40 4.76
N GLU A 212 -11.75 -4.12 4.01
CA GLU A 212 -13.11 -4.59 4.27
C GLU A 212 -13.47 -5.65 3.23
N ASP A 213 -13.73 -6.86 3.66
CA ASP A 213 -14.07 -7.97 2.78
C ASP A 213 -15.29 -8.74 3.33
N PRO A 214 -16.46 -8.59 2.70
CA PRO A 214 -17.69 -9.21 3.19
C PRO A 214 -17.72 -10.74 3.01
N VAL A 215 -16.75 -11.34 2.34
CA VAL A 215 -16.67 -12.76 2.07
C VAL A 215 -15.67 -13.46 2.97
N TYR A 216 -14.43 -13.00 2.94
CA TYR A 216 -13.33 -13.73 3.59
C TYR A 216 -12.91 -13.15 4.94
N LEU A 217 -13.39 -11.97 5.31
CA LEU A 217 -13.13 -11.38 6.63
C LEU A 217 -14.43 -11.26 7.44
N ALA A 218 -14.34 -11.50 8.73
CA ALA A 218 -15.45 -11.30 9.68
C ALA A 218 -15.46 -9.88 10.25
N GLU A 219 -14.32 -9.19 10.24
CA GLU A 219 -14.12 -7.80 10.66
C GLU A 219 -13.11 -7.14 9.72
N PRO A 220 -13.09 -5.79 9.64
CA PRO A 220 -12.05 -5.09 8.87
C PRO A 220 -10.65 -5.43 9.37
N TYR A 221 -9.74 -5.70 8.45
CA TYR A 221 -8.33 -5.88 8.76
C TYR A 221 -7.60 -4.55 8.61
N VAL A 222 -6.96 -4.11 9.68
CA VAL A 222 -6.21 -2.85 9.72
C VAL A 222 -4.73 -3.14 9.93
N LEU A 223 -3.90 -2.53 9.09
CA LEU A 223 -2.45 -2.65 9.16
C LEU A 223 -1.81 -1.28 8.92
N THR A 224 -0.75 -0.97 9.65
CA THR A 224 0.04 0.25 9.46
C THR A 224 1.48 -0.10 9.20
N GLU A 225 2.06 0.52 8.18
CA GLU A 225 3.47 0.39 7.82
C GLU A 225 4.15 1.75 7.81
N ILE A 226 5.42 1.75 8.16
CA ILE A 226 6.28 2.94 8.15
C ILE A 226 7.35 2.75 7.07
N PHE A 227 7.50 3.78 6.26
CA PHE A 227 8.50 3.86 5.22
C PHE A 227 9.38 5.08 5.43
N LYS A 228 10.66 4.98 5.05
CA LYS A 228 11.62 6.07 5.11
C LYS A 228 12.07 6.46 3.71
N LEU A 229 12.11 7.76 3.45
CA LEU A 229 12.55 8.29 2.16
C LEU A 229 14.01 7.91 1.91
N ASN A 230 14.25 7.27 0.78
CA ASN A 230 15.59 6.95 0.30
C ASN A 230 16.18 8.16 -0.42
N THR A 231 17.06 8.88 0.24
CA THR A 231 17.77 10.04 -0.33
C THR A 231 19.03 9.66 -1.08
N GLY A 232 19.44 8.40 -1.05
CA GLY A 232 20.68 7.91 -1.69
C GLY A 232 20.59 7.72 -3.20
N GLY A 233 19.44 7.98 -3.82
CA GLY A 233 19.27 7.97 -5.29
C GLY A 233 19.22 6.60 -5.95
N THR A 234 19.46 5.51 -5.23
CA THR A 234 19.34 4.15 -5.76
C THR A 234 17.95 3.61 -5.45
N GLY A 235 17.09 3.57 -6.47
CA GLY A 235 15.78 2.92 -6.36
C GLY A 235 15.91 1.41 -6.32
N PHE A 236 14.75 0.75 -6.15
CA PHE A 236 14.67 -0.70 -6.27
C PHE A 236 14.99 -1.09 -7.72
N PRO A 237 15.77 -2.14 -7.95
CA PRO A 237 15.94 -2.66 -9.29
C PRO A 237 14.58 -3.14 -9.81
N LEU A 238 14.08 -2.48 -10.83
CA LEU A 238 12.93 -2.94 -11.57
C LEU A 238 13.46 -3.92 -12.62
N THR A 239 13.25 -5.21 -12.39
CA THR A 239 13.66 -6.26 -13.33
C THR A 239 12.42 -6.83 -14.01
N ALA A 240 12.49 -7.02 -15.32
CA ALA A 240 11.42 -7.67 -16.06
C ALA A 240 11.11 -9.05 -15.45
N CYS A 241 9.84 -9.34 -15.27
CA CYS A 241 9.40 -10.66 -14.80
C CYS A 241 9.19 -11.56 -16.02
N GLU A 242 9.94 -12.67 -16.07
CA GLU A 242 9.81 -13.66 -17.11
C GLU A 242 9.30 -14.97 -16.48
N PRO A 243 8.12 -15.48 -16.88
CA PRO A 243 7.62 -16.73 -16.34
C PRO A 243 8.47 -17.88 -16.87
N ILE A 244 8.77 -18.84 -15.97
CA ILE A 244 9.49 -20.05 -16.28
C ILE A 244 8.65 -21.27 -15.96
N GLU A 245 8.90 -22.37 -16.65
CA GLU A 245 8.24 -23.63 -16.36
C GLU A 245 8.91 -24.30 -15.14
N GLU A 246 8.23 -24.27 -13.98
CA GLU A 246 8.72 -24.87 -12.75
C GLU A 246 8.13 -26.25 -12.46
N LEU A 247 6.91 -26.51 -12.93
CA LEU A 247 6.17 -27.75 -12.71
C LEU A 247 5.70 -28.35 -14.04
N PRO A 248 6.43 -29.34 -14.59
CA PRO A 248 6.04 -30.00 -15.87
C PRO A 248 4.63 -30.59 -15.81
N THR A 249 4.17 -31.06 -14.64
CA THR A 249 2.81 -31.60 -14.48
C THR A 249 1.71 -30.56 -14.73
N LEU A 250 1.97 -29.28 -14.51
CA LEU A 250 1.02 -28.21 -14.83
C LEU A 250 1.00 -27.90 -16.33
N HIS A 251 2.13 -28.07 -17.01
CA HIS A 251 2.18 -27.98 -18.47
C HIS A 251 1.41 -29.12 -19.15
N GLU A 252 1.59 -30.33 -18.65
CA GLU A 252 0.88 -31.52 -19.17
C GLU A 252 -0.63 -31.46 -18.90
N ASN A 253 -1.05 -30.79 -17.83
CA ASN A 253 -2.44 -30.63 -17.41
C ASN A 253 -2.79 -29.17 -17.13
N PRO A 254 -2.87 -28.29 -18.15
CA PRO A 254 -3.04 -26.84 -17.97
C PRO A 254 -4.36 -26.43 -17.29
N GLY A 255 -5.34 -27.35 -17.23
CA GLY A 255 -6.59 -27.12 -16.49
C GLY A 255 -6.52 -27.50 -15.01
N LEU A 256 -5.41 -28.08 -14.56
CA LEU A 256 -5.27 -28.48 -13.17
C LEU A 256 -4.73 -27.31 -12.33
N VAL A 257 -5.57 -26.76 -11.48
CA VAL A 257 -5.14 -25.81 -10.44
C VAL A 257 -4.92 -26.61 -9.17
N PRO A 258 -3.68 -26.71 -8.64
CA PRO A 258 -3.42 -27.44 -7.40
C PRO A 258 -4.26 -26.87 -6.25
N HIS A 259 -4.98 -27.74 -5.55
CA HIS A 259 -5.75 -27.39 -4.36
C HIS A 259 -5.92 -28.60 -3.46
N TYR A 260 -6.19 -28.35 -2.18
CA TYR A 260 -6.48 -29.40 -1.21
C TYR A 260 -7.99 -29.54 -0.99
N LEU A 261 -8.44 -30.78 -0.85
CA LEU A 261 -9.78 -31.04 -0.31
C LEU A 261 -9.81 -30.77 1.20
N PRO A 262 -10.99 -30.62 1.80
CA PRO A 262 -11.09 -30.41 3.25
C PRO A 262 -10.34 -31.46 4.05
N GLY A 263 -9.41 -31.01 4.91
CA GLY A 263 -8.59 -31.87 5.75
C GLY A 263 -7.32 -32.44 5.10
N GLU A 264 -7.07 -32.21 3.82
CA GLU A 264 -5.90 -32.74 3.10
C GLU A 264 -4.68 -31.81 3.12
N ASN A 265 -4.84 -30.54 3.51
CA ASN A 265 -3.73 -29.59 3.53
C ASN A 265 -2.68 -29.99 4.56
N LYS A 266 -1.54 -30.50 4.06
CA LYS A 266 -0.41 -30.97 4.86
C LYS A 266 0.28 -29.89 5.71
N TRP A 267 0.09 -28.61 5.35
CA TRP A 267 0.72 -27.48 6.01
C TRP A 267 -0.09 -26.91 7.18
N THR A 268 -1.30 -27.41 7.41
CA THR A 268 -2.23 -26.90 8.43
C THR A 268 -1.61 -26.82 9.83
N ASN A 269 -0.78 -27.79 10.20
CA ASN A 269 -0.19 -27.88 11.53
C ASN A 269 1.25 -27.34 11.61
N GLU A 270 1.77 -26.73 10.57
CA GLU A 270 3.17 -26.32 10.48
C GLU A 270 3.56 -25.30 11.56
N MET A 271 2.73 -24.29 11.80
CA MET A 271 2.93 -23.30 12.87
C MET A 271 2.99 -23.96 14.25
N THR A 272 2.13 -24.94 14.51
CA THR A 272 2.10 -25.68 15.78
C THR A 272 3.36 -26.51 15.93
N GLN A 273 3.77 -27.21 14.89
CA GLN A 273 4.94 -28.09 14.92
C GLN A 273 6.27 -27.31 15.01
N ASN A 274 6.39 -26.23 14.27
CA ASN A 274 7.64 -25.48 14.19
C ASN A 274 7.79 -24.44 15.29
N ARG A 275 6.68 -23.81 15.69
CA ARG A 275 6.70 -22.66 16.61
C ARG A 275 5.92 -22.88 17.90
N GLY A 276 5.17 -23.97 18.01
CA GLY A 276 4.31 -24.26 19.17
C GLY A 276 3.06 -23.35 19.26
N ILE A 277 2.77 -22.61 18.20
CA ILE A 277 1.55 -21.79 18.14
C ILE A 277 0.33 -22.72 18.12
N PRO A 278 -0.66 -22.57 19.03
CA PRO A 278 -1.87 -23.37 19.00
C PRO A 278 -2.57 -23.32 17.64
N LEU A 279 -3.10 -24.47 17.19
CA LEU A 279 -3.71 -24.56 15.87
C LEU A 279 -4.82 -23.53 15.64
N GLU A 280 -5.70 -23.32 16.61
CA GLU A 280 -6.76 -22.33 16.54
C GLU A 280 -6.23 -20.92 16.38
N ALA A 281 -5.07 -20.60 16.95
CA ALA A 281 -4.42 -19.30 16.76
C ALA A 281 -3.81 -19.18 15.35
N ALA A 282 -3.15 -20.24 14.87
CA ALA A 282 -2.57 -20.29 13.53
C ALA A 282 -3.65 -20.16 12.43
N LEU A 283 -4.85 -20.64 12.68
CA LEU A 283 -6.00 -20.55 11.78
C LEU A 283 -6.69 -19.17 11.79
N GLY A 284 -6.22 -18.22 12.60
CA GLY A 284 -6.74 -16.87 12.61
C GLY A 284 -8.17 -16.73 13.12
N GLY A 285 -8.77 -15.61 12.78
CA GLY A 285 -10.12 -15.21 13.19
C GLY A 285 -10.11 -13.93 14.01
N PRO A 286 -11.26 -13.25 14.18
CA PRO A 286 -11.34 -11.92 14.80
C PRO A 286 -10.62 -11.82 16.14
N ALA A 287 -10.85 -12.80 17.03
CA ALA A 287 -10.23 -12.81 18.36
C ALA A 287 -8.71 -12.67 18.33
N THR A 288 -8.03 -13.19 17.29
CA THR A 288 -6.55 -13.20 17.18
C THR A 288 -5.95 -11.82 16.92
N MET A 289 -6.75 -10.83 16.53
CA MET A 289 -6.28 -9.45 16.35
C MET A 289 -6.12 -8.71 17.67
N TYR A 290 -6.89 -9.09 18.70
CA TYR A 290 -7.02 -8.28 19.90
C TYR A 290 -5.91 -8.54 20.93
N PRO A 291 -5.47 -7.52 21.66
CA PRO A 291 -4.42 -7.64 22.66
C PRO A 291 -4.70 -8.67 23.76
N GLU A 292 -5.98 -8.86 24.11
CA GLU A 292 -6.44 -9.83 25.11
C GLU A 292 -6.07 -11.26 24.70
N TYR A 293 -6.32 -11.61 23.46
CA TYR A 293 -5.97 -12.91 22.90
C TYR A 293 -4.44 -13.12 22.88
N ARG A 294 -3.70 -12.08 22.47
CA ARG A 294 -2.23 -12.10 22.44
C ARG A 294 -1.63 -12.30 23.83
N LYS A 295 -2.23 -11.71 24.90
CA LYS A 295 -1.81 -11.92 26.29
C LYS A 295 -2.00 -13.38 26.69
N VAL A 296 -3.18 -13.95 26.47
CA VAL A 296 -3.45 -15.35 26.75
C VAL A 296 -2.51 -16.27 25.97
N LEU A 297 -2.30 -15.99 24.69
CA LEU A 297 -1.39 -16.75 23.86
C LEU A 297 0.05 -16.71 24.40
N LYS A 298 0.53 -15.54 24.85
CA LYS A 298 1.86 -15.37 25.45
C LYS A 298 2.02 -16.22 26.72
N ASP A 299 0.98 -16.27 27.55
CA ASP A 299 1.03 -17.01 28.82
C ASP A 299 0.91 -18.53 28.63
N THR A 300 0.24 -18.97 27.58
CA THR A 300 0.00 -20.40 27.26
C THR A 300 1.00 -20.95 26.24
N TYR A 301 1.65 -20.08 25.47
CA TYR A 301 2.61 -20.47 24.45
C TYR A 301 3.87 -21.07 25.06
N LYS A 302 4.23 -22.26 24.59
CA LYS A 302 5.51 -22.90 24.94
C LYS A 302 6.25 -23.21 23.66
N MET A 303 7.41 -22.61 23.51
CA MET A 303 8.28 -22.91 22.37
C MET A 303 8.64 -24.38 22.38
N PRO A 304 8.51 -25.10 21.24
CA PRO A 304 8.92 -26.51 21.14
C PRO A 304 10.42 -26.65 21.41
N ALA A 305 10.81 -27.71 22.13
CA ALA A 305 12.24 -28.00 22.41
C ALA A 305 13.06 -28.20 21.11
N ALA A 306 12.42 -28.56 20.01
CA ALA A 306 13.02 -28.76 18.69
C ALA A 306 12.66 -27.67 17.68
N CYS A 307 12.43 -26.45 18.13
CA CYS A 307 12.14 -25.37 17.22
C CYS A 307 13.25 -25.21 16.16
N LYS A 308 12.86 -25.20 14.88
CA LYS A 308 13.79 -25.20 13.75
C LYS A 308 13.91 -23.87 13.02
N VAL A 309 13.02 -22.92 13.31
CA VAL A 309 12.92 -21.68 12.57
C VAL A 309 12.64 -20.53 13.53
N ASP A 310 13.53 -19.53 13.55
CA ASP A 310 13.40 -18.29 14.32
C ASP A 310 13.02 -18.47 15.80
N CYS A 311 13.54 -19.52 16.39
CA CYS A 311 13.28 -19.94 17.77
C CYS A 311 14.17 -19.25 18.78
N GLY A 312 14.81 -18.20 18.41
CA GLY A 312 15.62 -17.37 19.28
C GLY A 312 14.81 -16.31 20.00
N THR A 313 15.39 -15.74 21.03
CA THR A 313 15.01 -14.43 21.59
C THR A 313 14.71 -13.48 20.43
N PRO A 314 13.65 -12.66 20.52
CA PRO A 314 13.44 -11.61 19.52
C PRO A 314 14.77 -10.92 19.27
N PRO A 315 15.16 -10.68 18.01
CA PRO A 315 16.38 -9.94 17.73
C PRO A 315 16.34 -8.68 18.58
N ALA A 316 17.38 -8.47 19.38
CA ALA A 316 17.51 -7.22 20.13
C ALA A 316 17.26 -6.11 19.12
N ALA A 317 16.35 -5.21 19.46
CA ALA A 317 16.03 -4.06 18.62
C ALA A 317 17.34 -3.50 18.09
N PRO A 318 17.49 -3.23 16.78
CA PRO A 318 18.78 -2.82 16.23
C PRO A 318 19.24 -1.60 17.01
N ALA A 319 20.33 -1.75 17.73
CA ALA A 319 21.03 -0.63 18.35
C ALA A 319 21.28 0.37 17.24
N GLY A 320 20.71 1.55 17.36
CA GLY A 320 20.59 2.63 16.40
C GLY A 320 21.54 2.58 15.20
N GLY A 321 20.97 2.56 14.07
CA GLY A 321 21.49 2.64 12.72
C GLY A 321 22.98 2.87 12.50
N ARG A 322 23.63 1.88 11.97
CA ARG A 322 24.60 2.03 10.87
C ARG A 322 24.33 0.87 9.94
N GLY A 323 24.07 1.22 8.66
CA GLY A 323 23.81 0.23 7.63
C GLY A 323 24.77 -0.94 7.72
N ALA A 324 24.24 -2.14 7.72
CA ALA A 324 25.07 -3.34 7.60
C ALA A 324 25.90 -3.21 6.31
N PRO A 325 27.20 -3.47 6.34
CA PRO A 325 27.99 -3.54 5.12
C PRO A 325 27.38 -4.64 4.22
N PRO A 326 27.43 -4.47 2.90
CA PRO A 326 26.95 -5.52 2.00
C PRO A 326 27.67 -6.83 2.35
N PRO A 327 26.97 -7.99 2.24
CA PRO A 327 27.61 -9.28 2.50
C PRO A 327 28.81 -9.42 1.58
N ALA A 328 29.93 -9.87 2.15
CA ALA A 328 31.15 -10.12 1.39
C ALA A 328 30.81 -11.06 0.21
N PRO A 329 31.41 -10.83 -0.98
CA PRO A 329 31.17 -11.71 -2.12
C PRO A 329 31.52 -13.15 -1.71
N VAL A 330 30.57 -14.04 -1.94
CA VAL A 330 30.77 -15.50 -1.74
C VAL A 330 31.98 -15.91 -2.61
N PRO A 331 32.99 -16.57 -2.08
CA PRO A 331 34.08 -17.08 -2.91
C PRO A 331 33.48 -17.97 -3.99
N GLY A 332 33.72 -17.63 -5.23
CA GLY A 332 33.23 -18.39 -6.36
C GLY A 332 33.70 -19.83 -6.28
N ASP A 333 32.80 -20.79 -6.27
CA ASP A 333 33.14 -22.17 -6.57
C ASP A 333 33.52 -22.22 -8.05
N GLY A 334 34.78 -22.60 -8.27
CA GLY A 334 35.38 -22.61 -9.60
C GLY A 334 34.77 -23.67 -10.52
N ARG A 335 33.63 -23.34 -11.14
CA ARG A 335 33.10 -24.12 -12.25
C ARG A 335 32.96 -23.26 -13.51
N GLY A 336 34.00 -23.39 -14.31
CA GLY A 336 33.90 -23.53 -15.75
C GLY A 336 33.50 -22.29 -16.54
N ALA A 337 34.51 -21.50 -16.91
CA ALA A 337 34.41 -20.67 -18.11
C ALA A 337 34.13 -21.56 -19.33
N VAL A 338 32.93 -21.52 -19.86
CA VAL A 338 32.66 -22.01 -21.21
C VAL A 338 33.05 -20.91 -22.18
N ARG A 339 34.18 -21.14 -22.87
CA ARG A 339 34.65 -20.36 -24.00
C ARG A 339 33.56 -20.34 -25.10
N GLN A 340 33.10 -19.16 -25.41
CA GLN A 340 32.52 -18.92 -26.73
C GLN A 340 33.69 -18.84 -27.74
N ALA A 341 33.74 -19.76 -28.67
CA ALA A 341 34.53 -19.72 -29.87
C ALA A 341 33.59 -19.86 -31.08
N ARG A 342 33.60 -18.80 -31.87
CA ARG A 342 33.16 -18.60 -33.27
C ARG A 342 31.65 -18.63 -33.52
#